data_78af1537839301c01e024628914ea722
#
_entry.id   78af1537839301c01e024628914ea722
#
_cell.length_a   1.000
_cell.length_b   1.000
_cell.length_c   1.000
_cell.angle_alpha   90.00
_cell.angle_beta   90.00
_cell.angle_gamma   90.00
#
_symmetry.space_group_name_H-M   'P 1'
#
loop_
_entity.id
_entity.type
_entity.pdbx_description
1 polymer ?
#
loop_
_entity_poly.entity_id
_entity_poly.type
_entity_poly.pdbx_seq_one_letter_code
_entity_poly.pdbx_strand_id
1 'polypeptide(L)'
;MSVRRAIVFVFVFVFVFVFVFVSTSCDRSVKVKKDYYDNGKLKSELRYEDGKLNGCCVWYMSNGKPQLEVSYKDNKMDGLTRRWHENGNLMEESWYKDGVQDSVFRTYSLKGILIEEGYYVDGRQNGEYHRWFENGQVFQEGQFVDGMMDGSWMIFYPEGNLAAKADFEMGSGTQTSYERSGYICLVTHYVDNVKHGREEYFDPEGRMTRVALYEYGDWVGDEPVE
;
A
#
# COMPACT_ATOMS: atom_id res chain seq x y z
N MET A 1 -99.51 -2.73 27.02
CA MET A 1 -98.30 -3.62 27.08
C MET A 1 -97.15 -2.79 26.54
N SER A 2 -96.29 -2.25 27.46
CA SER A 2 -95.12 -1.43 27.10
C SER A 2 -93.85 -2.22 27.32
N VAL A 3 -93.12 -2.42 26.25
CA VAL A 3 -91.84 -3.12 26.25
C VAL A 3 -90.73 -2.06 26.46
N ARG A 4 -90.16 -2.05 27.67
CA ARG A 4 -88.98 -1.21 27.97
C ARG A 4 -87.73 -1.89 27.35
N ARG A 5 -87.08 -1.20 26.42
CA ARG A 5 -85.73 -1.56 25.91
C ARG A 5 -84.71 -1.03 26.90
N ALA A 6 -83.92 -1.94 27.49
CA ALA A 6 -82.75 -1.61 28.29
C ALA A 6 -81.55 -1.35 27.32
N ILE A 7 -80.92 -0.16 27.46
CA ILE A 7 -79.71 0.19 26.73
C ILE A 7 -78.53 -0.21 27.62
N VAL A 8 -77.73 -1.17 27.19
CA VAL A 8 -76.50 -1.56 27.87
C VAL A 8 -75.37 -0.72 27.29
N PHE A 9 -74.77 0.16 28.10
CA PHE A 9 -73.56 0.89 27.77
C PHE A 9 -72.35 -0.02 28.02
N VAL A 10 -71.70 -0.42 26.95
CA VAL A 10 -70.38 -1.10 27.04
C VAL A 10 -69.30 -0.02 27.05
N PHE A 11 -68.65 0.18 28.19
CA PHE A 11 -67.47 1.00 28.30
C PHE A 11 -66.26 0.20 27.76
N VAL A 12 -65.74 0.56 26.57
CA VAL A 12 -64.48 0.05 26.03
C VAL A 12 -63.35 0.90 26.63
N PHE A 13 -62.62 0.35 27.60
CA PHE A 13 -61.37 0.96 28.08
C PHE A 13 -60.28 0.69 27.04
N VAL A 14 -59.92 1.72 26.26
CA VAL A 14 -58.74 1.70 25.40
C VAL A 14 -57.53 2.02 26.27
N PHE A 15 -56.76 0.96 26.59
CA PHE A 15 -55.41 1.13 27.19
C PHE A 15 -54.45 1.59 26.09
N VAL A 16 -54.14 2.90 26.09
CA VAL A 16 -53.05 3.43 25.25
C VAL A 16 -51.73 3.09 25.95
N PHE A 17 -51.05 2.03 25.47
CA PHE A 17 -49.67 1.77 25.83
C PHE A 17 -48.78 2.82 25.18
N VAL A 18 -48.36 3.86 25.90
CA VAL A 18 -47.31 4.77 25.50
C VAL A 18 -45.98 4.01 25.61
N PHE A 19 -45.49 3.45 24.51
CA PHE A 19 -44.12 2.99 24.44
C PHE A 19 -43.19 4.21 24.42
N VAL A 20 -42.64 4.55 25.60
CA VAL A 20 -41.51 5.47 25.68
C VAL A 20 -40.31 4.74 25.13
N PHE A 21 -39.97 4.97 23.84
CA PHE A 21 -38.68 4.63 23.31
C PHE A 21 -37.63 5.51 23.99
N VAL A 22 -37.00 5.00 25.03
CA VAL A 22 -35.76 5.57 25.53
C VAL A 22 -34.70 5.24 24.46
N SER A 23 -34.49 6.15 23.50
CA SER A 23 -33.32 6.12 22.67
C SER A 23 -32.13 6.41 23.58
N THR A 24 -31.46 5.37 24.05
CA THR A 24 -30.11 5.51 24.57
C THR A 24 -29.25 5.95 23.38
N SER A 25 -29.09 7.26 23.19
CA SER A 25 -28.01 7.79 22.38
C SER A 25 -26.73 7.29 23.03
N CYS A 26 -26.07 6.36 22.38
CA CYS A 26 -24.71 5.97 22.74
C CYS A 26 -23.85 7.21 22.43
N ASP A 27 -23.69 8.09 23.41
CA ASP A 27 -22.93 9.34 23.29
C ASP A 27 -21.45 8.90 23.32
N ARG A 28 -20.90 8.57 22.14
CA ARG A 28 -19.51 8.17 22.00
C ARG A 28 -18.61 9.32 22.43
N SER A 29 -17.81 9.10 23.47
CA SER A 29 -16.91 10.12 23.97
C SER A 29 -15.71 10.30 23.02
N VAL A 30 -15.75 11.36 22.22
CA VAL A 30 -14.63 11.76 21.35
C VAL A 30 -13.69 12.68 22.13
N LYS A 31 -12.39 12.34 22.14
CA LYS A 31 -11.32 13.15 22.76
C LYS A 31 -10.20 13.36 21.76
N VAL A 32 -9.66 14.57 21.73
CA VAL A 32 -8.44 14.90 20.97
C VAL A 32 -7.33 15.20 21.97
N LYS A 33 -6.23 14.41 21.89
CA LYS A 33 -5.02 14.63 22.68
C LYS A 33 -3.99 15.35 21.83
N LYS A 34 -3.42 16.45 22.36
CA LYS A 34 -2.37 17.22 21.72
C LYS A 34 -1.11 17.19 22.57
N ASP A 35 0.01 16.86 21.95
CA ASP A 35 1.33 16.96 22.54
C ASP A 35 2.15 18.03 21.79
N TYR A 36 3.08 18.67 22.49
CA TYR A 36 3.87 19.78 21.96
C TYR A 36 5.37 19.51 22.13
N TYR A 37 6.18 20.08 21.24
CA TYR A 37 7.62 20.16 21.37
C TYR A 37 8.01 21.24 22.40
N ASP A 38 9.26 21.21 22.87
CA ASP A 38 9.81 22.22 23.80
C ASP A 38 9.76 23.65 23.21
N ASN A 39 9.76 23.77 21.87
CA ASN A 39 9.64 25.06 21.18
C ASN A 39 8.17 25.55 21.06
N GLY A 40 7.21 24.88 21.71
CA GLY A 40 5.80 25.23 21.73
C GLY A 40 5.00 24.82 20.47
N LYS A 41 5.63 24.25 19.44
CA LYS A 41 4.93 23.77 18.25
C LYS A 41 4.25 22.42 18.52
N LEU A 42 3.13 22.20 17.85
CA LEU A 42 2.38 20.95 17.93
C LEU A 42 3.26 19.78 17.45
N LYS A 43 3.32 18.72 18.27
CA LYS A 43 4.05 17.49 18.00
C LYS A 43 3.12 16.39 17.49
N SER A 44 1.93 16.28 18.09
CA SER A 44 0.91 15.33 17.65
C SER A 44 -0.49 15.80 18.01
N GLU A 45 -1.43 15.35 17.17
CA GLU A 45 -2.87 15.46 17.43
C GLU A 45 -3.49 14.07 17.22
N LEU A 46 -3.92 13.44 18.32
CA LEU A 46 -4.43 12.07 18.34
C LEU A 46 -5.90 12.08 18.71
N ARG A 47 -6.72 11.46 17.86
CA ARG A 47 -8.15 11.35 18.05
C ARG A 47 -8.52 10.01 18.67
N TYR A 48 -9.29 10.06 19.75
CA TYR A 48 -9.78 8.90 20.47
C TYR A 48 -11.30 8.90 20.49
N GLU A 49 -11.88 7.73 20.35
CA GLU A 49 -13.30 7.44 20.57
C GLU A 49 -13.39 6.25 21.51
N ASP A 50 -14.09 6.42 22.65
CA ASP A 50 -14.20 5.40 23.71
C ASP A 50 -12.83 4.83 24.17
N GLY A 51 -11.80 5.70 24.24
CA GLY A 51 -10.45 5.33 24.69
C GLY A 51 -9.56 4.65 23.66
N LYS A 52 -10.05 4.41 22.45
CA LYS A 52 -9.29 3.85 21.33
C LYS A 52 -8.97 4.93 20.30
N LEU A 53 -7.83 4.79 19.60
CA LEU A 53 -7.53 5.61 18.43
C LEU A 53 -8.63 5.39 17.38
N ASN A 54 -9.26 6.48 16.93
CA ASN A 54 -10.32 6.44 15.96
C ASN A 54 -10.37 7.76 15.16
N GLY A 55 -10.34 7.66 13.83
CA GLY A 55 -10.24 8.80 12.93
C GLY A 55 -8.79 9.19 12.62
N CYS A 56 -8.61 10.39 12.06
CA CYS A 56 -7.31 10.90 11.62
C CYS A 56 -6.44 11.33 12.81
N CYS A 57 -5.22 10.79 12.88
CA CYS A 57 -4.17 11.16 13.81
C CYS A 57 -2.99 11.74 13.05
N VAL A 58 -2.44 12.85 13.53
CA VAL A 58 -1.38 13.58 12.83
C VAL A 58 -0.18 13.79 13.76
N TRP A 59 0.99 13.53 13.24
CA TRP A 59 2.27 13.88 13.86
C TRP A 59 2.96 14.95 13.02
N TYR A 60 3.64 15.85 13.68
CA TYR A 60 4.30 16.99 13.07
C TYR A 60 5.79 16.98 13.36
N MET A 61 6.58 17.55 12.48
CA MET A 61 8.00 17.82 12.70
C MET A 61 8.17 19.05 13.62
N SER A 62 9.34 19.22 14.22
CA SER A 62 9.64 20.36 15.09
C SER A 62 9.61 21.72 14.39
N ASN A 63 9.65 21.74 13.05
CA ASN A 63 9.43 22.93 12.24
C ASN A 63 7.93 23.28 12.07
N GLY A 64 7.00 22.39 12.49
CA GLY A 64 5.55 22.53 12.42
C GLY A 64 4.90 21.98 11.15
N LYS A 65 5.67 21.42 10.21
CA LYS A 65 5.10 20.72 9.05
C LYS A 65 4.61 19.34 9.41
N PRO A 66 3.60 18.79 8.72
CA PRO A 66 3.18 17.41 8.91
C PRO A 66 4.36 16.45 8.64
N GLN A 67 4.45 15.38 9.40
CA GLN A 67 5.40 14.29 9.23
C GLN A 67 4.68 13.00 8.84
N LEU A 68 3.57 12.71 9.54
CA LEU A 68 2.80 11.47 9.37
C LEU A 68 1.33 11.76 9.70
N GLU A 69 0.46 11.26 8.85
CA GLU A 69 -0.99 11.20 9.06
C GLU A 69 -1.44 9.75 8.94
N VAL A 70 -2.24 9.28 9.88
CA VAL A 70 -2.76 7.92 9.88
C VAL A 70 -4.23 7.94 10.24
N SER A 71 -5.05 7.27 9.44
CA SER A 71 -6.42 6.98 9.77
C SER A 71 -6.51 5.72 10.61
N TYR A 72 -7.21 5.82 11.75
CA TYR A 72 -7.42 4.71 12.67
C TYR A 72 -8.89 4.37 12.83
N LYS A 73 -9.15 3.09 13.09
CA LYS A 73 -10.43 2.56 13.57
C LYS A 73 -10.14 1.52 14.64
N ASP A 74 -10.66 1.75 15.85
CA ASP A 74 -10.49 0.84 16.99
C ASP A 74 -9.03 0.44 17.28
N ASN A 75 -8.07 1.38 17.23
CA ASN A 75 -6.62 1.21 17.39
C ASN A 75 -5.91 0.52 16.21
N LYS A 76 -6.58 0.16 15.14
CA LYS A 76 -5.97 -0.38 13.92
C LYS A 76 -5.87 0.70 12.86
N MET A 77 -4.81 0.68 12.05
CA MET A 77 -4.74 1.50 10.83
C MET A 77 -5.89 1.08 9.90
N ASP A 78 -6.73 2.02 9.51
CA ASP A 78 -7.90 1.77 8.66
C ASP A 78 -8.20 3.04 7.86
N GLY A 79 -7.93 2.99 6.57
CA GLY A 79 -7.99 4.12 5.64
C GLY A 79 -6.61 4.64 5.23
N LEU A 80 -6.57 5.91 4.85
CA LEU A 80 -5.41 6.56 4.28
C LEU A 80 -4.33 6.84 5.32
N THR A 81 -3.08 6.55 4.95
CA THR A 81 -1.86 6.96 5.65
C THR A 81 -1.03 7.81 4.70
N ARG A 82 -0.48 8.92 5.19
CA ARG A 82 0.42 9.81 4.46
C ARG A 82 1.67 10.09 5.26
N ARG A 83 2.79 10.17 4.57
CA ARG A 83 4.08 10.58 5.13
C ARG A 83 4.67 11.71 4.29
N TRP A 84 5.35 12.65 4.92
CA TRP A 84 5.96 13.80 4.25
C TRP A 84 7.46 13.85 4.47
N HIS A 85 8.16 14.34 3.46
CA HIS A 85 9.57 14.74 3.53
C HIS A 85 9.74 15.97 4.44
N GLU A 86 10.94 16.21 4.94
CA GLU A 86 11.27 17.38 5.77
C GLU A 86 11.00 18.72 5.05
N ASN A 87 11.12 18.78 3.73
CA ASN A 87 10.78 19.94 2.94
C ASN A 87 9.26 20.22 2.86
N GLY A 88 8.42 19.28 3.28
CA GLY A 88 6.97 19.35 3.32
C GLY A 88 6.27 18.78 2.09
N ASN A 89 7.00 18.26 1.11
CA ASN A 89 6.40 17.53 0.00
C ASN A 89 5.95 16.14 0.47
N LEU A 90 4.87 15.63 -0.12
CA LEU A 90 4.41 14.27 0.14
C LEU A 90 5.51 13.27 -0.23
N MET A 91 5.73 12.28 0.62
CA MET A 91 6.69 11.20 0.44
C MET A 91 6.00 9.89 0.07
N GLU A 92 4.88 9.61 0.73
CA GLU A 92 4.17 8.34 0.58
C GLU A 92 2.68 8.51 0.86
N GLU A 93 1.85 7.81 0.11
CA GLU A 93 0.45 7.53 0.40
C GLU A 93 0.21 6.03 0.36
N SER A 94 -0.46 5.49 1.36
CA SER A 94 -0.80 4.07 1.46
C SER A 94 -2.16 3.90 2.10
N TRP A 95 -2.90 2.87 1.73
CA TRP A 95 -4.19 2.53 2.33
C TRP A 95 -4.08 1.28 3.17
N TYR A 96 -4.83 1.28 4.27
CA TYR A 96 -4.87 0.17 5.22
C TYR A 96 -6.30 -0.22 5.52
N LYS A 97 -6.50 -1.50 5.78
CA LYS A 97 -7.75 -2.08 6.25
C LYS A 97 -7.46 -3.02 7.41
N ASP A 98 -8.09 -2.76 8.56
CA ASP A 98 -7.87 -3.54 9.80
C ASP A 98 -6.39 -3.72 10.21
N GLY A 99 -5.51 -2.78 9.88
CA GLY A 99 -4.08 -2.80 10.18
C GLY A 99 -3.19 -3.43 9.10
N VAL A 100 -3.77 -3.95 8.03
CA VAL A 100 -3.07 -4.57 6.90
C VAL A 100 -3.11 -3.62 5.70
N GLN A 101 -1.99 -3.48 4.99
CA GLN A 101 -1.94 -2.66 3.77
C GLN A 101 -2.84 -3.26 2.70
N ASP A 102 -3.68 -2.41 2.10
CA ASP A 102 -4.68 -2.80 1.10
C ASP A 102 -4.89 -1.66 0.11
N SER A 103 -5.24 -1.98 -1.16
CA SER A 103 -5.41 -0.99 -2.23
C SER A 103 -4.09 -0.36 -2.71
N VAL A 104 -4.15 0.86 -3.26
CA VAL A 104 -3.02 1.53 -3.91
C VAL A 104 -2.00 2.06 -2.90
N PHE A 105 -0.73 2.01 -3.27
CA PHE A 105 0.32 2.81 -2.62
C PHE A 105 1.05 3.67 -3.66
N ARG A 106 1.58 4.80 -3.22
CA ARG A 106 2.34 5.75 -4.03
C ARG A 106 3.52 6.29 -3.26
N THR A 107 4.66 6.41 -3.92
CA THR A 107 5.82 7.13 -3.37
C THR A 107 6.23 8.30 -4.28
N TYR A 108 6.74 9.35 -3.66
CA TYR A 108 7.08 10.59 -4.32
C TYR A 108 8.51 11.01 -3.96
N SER A 109 9.21 11.58 -4.92
CA SER A 109 10.56 12.13 -4.72
C SER A 109 10.54 13.35 -3.77
N LEU A 110 11.73 13.80 -3.35
CA LEU A 110 11.88 15.06 -2.61
C LEU A 110 11.27 16.28 -3.32
N LYS A 111 11.10 16.23 -4.64
CA LYS A 111 10.45 17.27 -5.44
C LYS A 111 8.93 17.16 -5.50
N GLY A 112 8.35 16.08 -4.92
CA GLY A 112 6.92 15.77 -4.98
C GLY A 112 6.48 15.15 -6.31
N ILE A 113 7.41 14.59 -7.07
CA ILE A 113 7.13 13.87 -8.32
C ILE A 113 6.81 12.43 -7.97
N LEU A 114 5.73 11.88 -8.52
CA LEU A 114 5.40 10.45 -8.39
C LEU A 114 6.52 9.61 -9.01
N ILE A 115 7.07 8.69 -8.23
CA ILE A 115 8.17 7.80 -8.66
C ILE A 115 7.84 6.32 -8.54
N GLU A 116 6.75 5.97 -7.85
CA GLU A 116 6.34 4.58 -7.70
C GLU A 116 4.83 4.50 -7.42
N GLU A 117 4.16 3.54 -8.04
CA GLU A 117 2.77 3.17 -7.78
C GLU A 117 2.60 1.66 -7.89
N GLY A 118 1.81 1.10 -7.01
CA GLY A 118 1.43 -0.30 -7.06
C GLY A 118 0.24 -0.57 -6.14
N TYR A 119 -0.12 -1.85 -6.03
CA TYR A 119 -1.32 -2.26 -5.32
C TYR A 119 -1.02 -3.37 -4.34
N TYR A 120 -1.78 -3.39 -3.25
CA TYR A 120 -1.76 -4.43 -2.22
C TYR A 120 -3.16 -5.03 -2.05
N VAL A 121 -3.21 -6.30 -1.80
CA VAL A 121 -4.40 -7.04 -1.34
C VAL A 121 -3.97 -7.87 -0.14
N ASP A 122 -4.63 -7.68 1.01
CA ASP A 122 -4.33 -8.38 2.25
C ASP A 122 -2.82 -8.39 2.62
N GLY A 123 -2.12 -7.26 2.43
CA GLY A 123 -0.71 -7.07 2.77
C GLY A 123 0.30 -7.62 1.77
N ARG A 124 -0.15 -8.13 0.63
CA ARG A 124 0.72 -8.61 -0.45
C ARG A 124 0.57 -7.73 -1.68
N GLN A 125 1.66 -7.46 -2.38
CA GLN A 125 1.60 -6.79 -3.68
C GLN A 125 0.76 -7.63 -4.64
N ASN A 126 -0.21 -6.97 -5.30
CA ASN A 126 -1.14 -7.66 -6.20
C ASN A 126 -1.70 -6.68 -7.23
N GLY A 127 -1.43 -6.88 -8.50
CA GLY A 127 -1.83 -6.00 -9.60
C GLY A 127 -0.66 -5.29 -10.25
N GLU A 128 -0.96 -4.26 -11.04
CA GLU A 128 0.03 -3.50 -11.78
C GLU A 128 1.02 -2.80 -10.86
N TYR A 129 2.26 -2.69 -11.33
CA TYR A 129 3.35 -2.03 -10.63
C TYR A 129 4.13 -1.16 -11.60
N HIS A 130 4.34 0.12 -11.23
CA HIS A 130 5.07 1.08 -12.04
C HIS A 130 6.06 1.87 -11.19
N ARG A 131 7.24 2.11 -11.77
CA ARG A 131 8.21 3.09 -11.26
C ARG A 131 8.62 4.04 -12.39
N TRP A 132 8.91 5.26 -12.01
CA TRP A 132 9.31 6.31 -12.93
C TRP A 132 10.61 6.96 -12.47
N PHE A 133 11.38 7.44 -13.43
CA PHE A 133 12.44 8.41 -13.16
C PHE A 133 11.83 9.77 -12.81
N GLU A 134 12.61 10.66 -12.15
CA GLU A 134 12.15 12.02 -11.86
C GLU A 134 11.84 12.87 -13.12
N ASN A 135 12.31 12.47 -14.30
CA ASN A 135 11.96 13.10 -15.57
C ASN A 135 10.60 12.65 -16.13
N GLY A 136 9.90 11.75 -15.42
CA GLY A 136 8.58 11.20 -15.79
C GLY A 136 8.62 10.02 -16.74
N GLN A 137 9.80 9.60 -17.21
CA GLN A 137 9.91 8.39 -18.02
C GLN A 137 9.79 7.14 -17.17
N VAL A 138 9.21 6.09 -17.72
CA VAL A 138 9.10 4.79 -17.05
C VAL A 138 10.50 4.26 -16.76
N PHE A 139 10.74 3.86 -15.52
CA PHE A 139 11.91 3.11 -15.11
C PHE A 139 11.65 1.60 -15.15
N GLN A 140 10.50 1.18 -14.59
CA GLN A 140 10.14 -0.22 -14.47
C GLN A 140 8.62 -0.38 -14.48
N GLU A 141 8.13 -1.41 -15.16
CA GLU A 141 6.73 -1.80 -15.14
C GLU A 141 6.59 -3.32 -15.18
N GLY A 142 5.49 -3.81 -14.58
CA GLY A 142 5.13 -5.21 -14.51
C GLY A 142 3.90 -5.42 -13.64
N GLN A 143 3.69 -6.64 -13.19
CA GLN A 143 2.61 -6.95 -12.26
C GLN A 143 3.05 -7.94 -11.19
N PHE A 144 2.36 -7.90 -10.06
CA PHE A 144 2.48 -8.89 -8.99
C PHE A 144 1.19 -9.68 -8.85
N VAL A 145 1.31 -10.95 -8.47
CA VAL A 145 0.23 -11.81 -8.01
C VAL A 145 0.65 -12.41 -6.68
N ASP A 146 -0.09 -12.15 -5.61
CA ASP A 146 0.21 -12.61 -4.24
C ASP A 146 1.66 -12.36 -3.76
N GLY A 147 2.26 -11.23 -4.17
CA GLY A 147 3.63 -10.84 -3.85
C GLY A 147 4.70 -11.44 -4.77
N MET A 148 4.32 -12.25 -5.74
CA MET A 148 5.21 -12.82 -6.75
C MET A 148 5.16 -12.01 -8.03
N MET A 149 6.33 -11.77 -8.67
CA MET A 149 6.39 -11.22 -10.01
C MET A 149 5.68 -12.16 -10.97
N ASP A 150 4.81 -11.62 -11.82
CA ASP A 150 4.03 -12.42 -12.77
C ASP A 150 3.89 -11.70 -14.12
N GLY A 151 3.80 -12.45 -15.23
CA GLY A 151 3.72 -11.88 -16.56
C GLY A 151 4.99 -11.16 -17.00
N SER A 152 4.82 -10.23 -17.94
CA SER A 152 5.93 -9.49 -18.54
C SER A 152 6.39 -8.33 -17.65
N TRP A 153 7.71 -8.24 -17.48
CA TRP A 153 8.39 -7.14 -16.78
C TRP A 153 9.34 -6.43 -17.71
N MET A 154 9.34 -5.11 -17.67
CA MET A 154 10.23 -4.26 -18.44
C MET A 154 10.95 -3.25 -17.57
N ILE A 155 12.23 -3.03 -17.83
CA ILE A 155 13.08 -2.04 -17.17
C ILE A 155 13.70 -1.19 -18.27
N PHE A 156 13.72 0.12 -18.08
CA PHE A 156 14.21 1.08 -19.06
C PHE A 156 15.35 1.92 -18.52
N TYR A 157 16.22 2.37 -19.39
CA TYR A 157 17.16 3.44 -19.12
C TYR A 157 16.47 4.82 -19.06
N PRO A 158 17.09 5.83 -18.43
CA PRO A 158 16.50 7.18 -18.35
C PRO A 158 16.22 7.84 -19.71
N GLU A 159 16.83 7.35 -20.76
CA GLU A 159 16.64 7.81 -22.15
C GLU A 159 15.46 7.09 -22.84
N GLY A 160 14.84 6.09 -22.19
CA GLY A 160 13.71 5.32 -22.68
C GLY A 160 14.08 4.03 -23.44
N ASN A 161 15.37 3.73 -23.62
CA ASN A 161 15.79 2.47 -24.21
C ASN A 161 15.57 1.32 -23.21
N LEU A 162 15.23 0.13 -23.75
CA LEU A 162 15.05 -1.07 -22.94
C LEU A 162 16.38 -1.48 -22.26
N ALA A 163 16.36 -1.60 -20.93
CA ALA A 163 17.49 -2.06 -20.12
C ALA A 163 17.38 -3.54 -19.76
N ALA A 164 16.14 -4.02 -19.49
CA ALA A 164 15.89 -5.44 -19.29
C ALA A 164 14.44 -5.79 -19.62
N LYS A 165 14.22 -7.06 -19.96
CA LYS A 165 12.89 -7.67 -20.03
C LYS A 165 12.90 -9.03 -19.36
N ALA A 166 11.78 -9.43 -18.82
CA ALA A 166 11.57 -10.75 -18.25
C ALA A 166 10.13 -11.19 -18.45
N ASP A 167 9.89 -12.49 -18.46
CA ASP A 167 8.58 -13.10 -18.34
C ASP A 167 8.62 -14.03 -17.15
N PHE A 168 7.72 -13.78 -16.18
CA PHE A 168 7.62 -14.54 -14.93
C PHE A 168 6.30 -15.29 -14.85
N GLU A 169 6.35 -16.45 -14.22
CA GLU A 169 5.21 -17.21 -13.76
C GLU A 169 5.38 -17.42 -12.25
N MET A 170 4.59 -16.73 -11.45
CA MET A 170 4.62 -16.78 -9.98
C MET A 170 6.05 -16.70 -9.42
N GLY A 171 6.78 -15.65 -9.79
CA GLY A 171 8.12 -15.36 -9.30
C GLY A 171 9.26 -16.14 -9.94
N SER A 172 8.95 -17.07 -10.84
CA SER A 172 9.94 -17.88 -11.54
C SER A 172 10.02 -17.47 -13.02
N GLY A 173 11.22 -17.30 -13.53
CA GLY A 173 11.40 -16.85 -14.90
C GLY A 173 12.83 -16.46 -15.24
N THR A 174 12.98 -15.84 -16.41
CA THR A 174 14.29 -15.43 -16.92
C THR A 174 14.25 -13.96 -17.31
N GLN A 175 15.21 -13.19 -16.82
CA GLN A 175 15.44 -11.81 -17.20
C GLN A 175 16.61 -11.72 -18.16
N THR A 176 16.40 -11.05 -19.29
CA THR A 176 17.44 -10.66 -20.24
C THR A 176 17.71 -9.18 -20.11
N SER A 177 18.98 -8.81 -19.82
CA SER A 177 19.41 -7.41 -19.68
C SER A 177 20.25 -7.01 -20.89
N TYR A 178 20.11 -5.75 -21.24
CA TYR A 178 20.73 -5.15 -22.44
C TYR A 178 21.64 -3.99 -22.03
N GLU A 179 22.78 -3.87 -22.69
CA GLU A 179 23.57 -2.64 -22.64
C GLU A 179 22.89 -1.51 -23.42
N ARG A 180 23.31 -0.27 -23.17
CA ARG A 180 22.75 0.93 -23.84
C ARG A 180 22.87 0.87 -25.37
N SER A 181 23.85 0.16 -25.89
CA SER A 181 24.05 -0.11 -27.31
C SER A 181 23.11 -1.19 -27.89
N GLY A 182 22.35 -1.90 -27.03
CA GLY A 182 21.30 -2.84 -27.39
C GLY A 182 21.72 -4.32 -27.47
N TYR A 183 23.00 -4.67 -27.20
CA TYR A 183 23.37 -6.08 -27.10
C TYR A 183 23.00 -6.69 -25.74
N ILE A 184 22.75 -7.98 -25.71
CA ILE A 184 22.47 -8.72 -24.46
C ILE A 184 23.79 -8.82 -23.69
N CYS A 185 23.78 -8.29 -22.47
CA CYS A 185 24.95 -8.33 -21.58
C CYS A 185 24.80 -9.35 -20.43
N LEU A 186 23.54 -9.71 -20.08
CA LEU A 186 23.28 -10.54 -18.92
C LEU A 186 21.96 -11.31 -19.09
N VAL A 187 21.96 -12.59 -18.71
CA VAL A 187 20.76 -13.42 -18.55
C VAL A 187 20.74 -13.97 -17.13
N THR A 188 19.66 -13.72 -16.38
CA THR A 188 19.52 -14.12 -14.98
C THR A 188 18.27 -14.97 -14.80
N HIS A 189 18.38 -16.08 -14.08
CA HIS A 189 17.26 -16.95 -13.74
C HIS A 189 16.78 -16.69 -12.31
N TYR A 190 15.46 -16.78 -12.13
CA TYR A 190 14.78 -16.53 -10.87
C TYR A 190 13.85 -17.67 -10.50
N VAL A 191 13.74 -17.95 -9.20
CA VAL A 191 12.74 -18.81 -8.57
C VAL A 191 12.25 -18.08 -7.32
N ASP A 192 10.94 -18.01 -7.12
CA ASP A 192 10.31 -17.32 -5.98
C ASP A 192 10.80 -15.87 -5.79
N ASN A 193 10.94 -15.09 -6.87
CA ASN A 193 11.47 -13.72 -6.93
C ASN A 193 12.96 -13.57 -6.58
N VAL A 194 13.70 -14.62 -6.33
CA VAL A 194 15.13 -14.55 -6.03
C VAL A 194 15.98 -15.20 -7.11
N LYS A 195 17.21 -14.74 -7.29
CA LYS A 195 18.14 -15.36 -8.22
C LYS A 195 18.35 -16.81 -7.86
N HIS A 196 18.22 -17.70 -8.84
CA HIS A 196 18.44 -19.13 -8.68
C HIS A 196 18.93 -19.75 -10.00
N GLY A 197 19.96 -20.61 -9.92
CA GLY A 197 20.57 -21.20 -11.11
C GLY A 197 21.63 -20.30 -11.70
N ARG A 198 21.72 -20.26 -13.03
CA ARG A 198 22.79 -19.59 -13.78
C ARG A 198 22.50 -18.10 -13.95
N GLU A 199 23.55 -17.30 -13.84
CA GLU A 199 23.61 -15.90 -14.28
C GLU A 199 24.72 -15.79 -15.31
N GLU A 200 24.37 -15.53 -16.57
CA GLU A 200 25.23 -15.64 -17.75
C GLU A 200 25.59 -14.25 -18.27
N TYR A 201 26.89 -13.96 -18.40
CA TYR A 201 27.43 -12.68 -18.84
C TYR A 201 27.96 -12.79 -20.29
N PHE A 202 27.71 -11.77 -21.09
CA PHE A 202 28.05 -11.75 -22.50
C PHE A 202 28.83 -10.50 -22.88
N ASP A 203 29.77 -10.65 -23.83
CA ASP A 203 30.46 -9.54 -24.48
C ASP A 203 29.64 -8.95 -25.65
N PRO A 204 30.09 -7.82 -26.26
CA PRO A 204 29.39 -7.20 -27.38
C PRO A 204 29.27 -8.10 -28.64
N GLU A 205 30.12 -9.08 -28.79
CA GLU A 205 30.10 -10.07 -29.86
C GLU A 205 29.14 -11.24 -29.57
N GLY A 206 28.47 -11.24 -28.39
CA GLY A 206 27.53 -12.27 -27.95
C GLY A 206 28.19 -13.54 -27.41
N ARG A 207 29.50 -13.50 -27.11
CA ARG A 207 30.19 -14.62 -26.49
C ARG A 207 30.00 -14.60 -25.00
N MET A 208 29.71 -15.76 -24.41
CA MET A 208 29.62 -15.90 -22.97
C MET A 208 30.98 -15.74 -22.32
N THR A 209 31.09 -14.86 -21.34
CA THR A 209 32.37 -14.51 -20.70
C THR A 209 32.46 -15.02 -19.27
N ARG A 210 31.30 -15.24 -18.61
CA ARG A 210 31.24 -15.74 -17.24
C ARG A 210 29.88 -16.40 -17.01
N VAL A 211 29.87 -17.41 -16.14
CA VAL A 211 28.64 -17.97 -15.55
C VAL A 211 28.80 -18.01 -14.05
N ALA A 212 27.95 -17.25 -13.35
CA ALA A 212 27.84 -17.31 -11.89
C ALA A 212 26.66 -18.22 -11.52
N LEU A 213 26.81 -18.99 -10.46
CA LEU A 213 25.77 -19.86 -9.92
C LEU A 213 25.17 -19.28 -8.64
N TYR A 214 23.84 -19.32 -8.55
CA TYR A 214 23.07 -18.83 -7.41
C TYR A 214 22.15 -19.93 -6.86
N GLU A 215 22.04 -19.99 -5.54
CA GLU A 215 21.06 -20.80 -4.83
C GLU A 215 20.25 -19.89 -3.90
N TYR A 216 18.94 -19.71 -4.17
CA TYR A 216 18.01 -18.86 -3.42
C TYR A 216 18.54 -17.47 -3.06
N GLY A 217 19.19 -16.80 -4.01
CA GLY A 217 19.75 -15.46 -3.87
C GLY A 217 21.24 -15.41 -3.50
N ASP A 218 21.80 -16.47 -2.95
CA ASP A 218 23.20 -16.57 -2.57
C ASP A 218 24.06 -17.02 -3.73
N TRP A 219 25.19 -16.33 -3.97
CA TRP A 219 26.19 -16.78 -4.94
C TRP A 219 26.94 -18.00 -4.36
N VAL A 220 26.99 -19.10 -5.13
CA VAL A 220 27.63 -20.38 -4.72
C VAL A 220 28.86 -20.74 -5.50
N GLY A 221 29.19 -20.03 -6.56
CA GLY A 221 30.40 -20.26 -7.34
C GLY A 221 30.29 -19.79 -8.78
N ASP A 222 31.35 -20.01 -9.56
CA ASP A 222 31.37 -19.80 -11.01
C ASP A 222 31.54 -21.16 -11.74
N GLU A 223 30.86 -21.27 -12.87
CA GLU A 223 31.01 -22.40 -13.79
C GLU A 223 32.05 -22.05 -14.88
N PRO A 224 32.89 -22.99 -15.32
CA PRO A 224 33.81 -22.76 -16.48
C PRO A 224 33.00 -22.41 -17.71
N VAL A 225 33.46 -21.40 -18.45
CA VAL A 225 32.94 -21.06 -19.79
C VAL A 225 33.78 -21.81 -20.83
N GLU A 226 33.14 -22.66 -21.64
CA GLU A 226 33.81 -23.39 -22.72
C GLU A 226 34.00 -22.51 -23.98
#